data_87a7cf322ccf9c2f926a619ef42c3eae
#
_entry.id   87a7cf322ccf9c2f926a619ef42c3eae
#
_cell.length_a   1.000
_cell.length_b   1.000
_cell.length_c   1.000
_cell.angle_alpha   90.00
_cell.angle_beta   90.00
_cell.angle_gamma   90.00
#
_symmetry.space_group_name_H-M   'P 1'
#
loop_
_entity.id
_entity.type
_entity.pdbx_description
1 polymer ?
#
loop_
_entity_poly.entity_id
_entity_poly.type
_entity_poly.pdbx_seq_one_letter_code
_entity_poly.pdbx_strand_id
1 'polypeptide(L)'
;MKTFVYTDLHGNYNLFKQIQNYLGDNDRAICLGDNCDRGPDGIKIIQETLKDNRIIYLQGNHEAILVDAVRKSQNNGNISFRMLDEADMDMLRYNGTIQTLQSLQLLPRKERKYLIEQLDRLPVYTITTGKDGCVVFLSHAGCNPMQLHELYRNKTLSKLIWDRKHIAKEKFNYNGDGELYVIHGHTPVQTLRFYTKELKNYNKDEIVYYCEGHKIDLDICTPETNKVALFDLSTFEVIYLIDDTKLN
;
A
#
# COMPACT_ATOMS: atom_id res chain seq x y z
N MET A 1 15.41 18.28 1.37
CA MET A 1 14.68 17.14 1.95
C MET A 1 13.36 17.03 1.21
N LYS A 2 13.17 15.96 0.49
CA LYS A 2 11.93 15.63 -0.21
C LYS A 2 11.21 14.50 0.50
N THR A 3 9.91 14.41 0.31
CA THR A 3 9.11 13.28 0.79
C THR A 3 8.34 12.69 -0.38
N PHE A 4 8.61 11.41 -0.65
CA PHE A 4 8.00 10.66 -1.72
C PHE A 4 6.93 9.69 -1.19
N VAL A 5 5.98 9.32 -2.02
CA VAL A 5 4.95 8.31 -1.72
C VAL A 5 4.97 7.25 -2.78
N TYR A 6 4.88 5.98 -2.38
CA TYR A 6 4.72 4.83 -3.27
C TYR A 6 3.82 3.77 -2.63
N THR A 7 3.36 2.81 -3.44
CA THR A 7 2.42 1.78 -2.99
C THR A 7 2.51 0.52 -3.86
N ASP A 8 1.94 -0.58 -3.38
CA ASP A 8 1.58 -1.78 -4.14
C ASP A 8 2.76 -2.42 -4.93
N LEU A 9 3.92 -2.60 -4.28
CA LEU A 9 5.10 -3.22 -4.91
C LEU A 9 4.93 -4.71 -5.18
N HIS A 10 4.08 -5.39 -4.39
CA HIS A 10 3.75 -6.78 -4.59
C HIS A 10 4.95 -7.69 -4.89
N GLY A 11 5.97 -7.64 -4.04
CA GLY A 11 7.14 -8.50 -4.14
C GLY A 11 8.10 -8.16 -5.29
N ASN A 12 7.98 -6.99 -5.95
CA ASN A 12 8.96 -6.55 -6.95
C ASN A 12 10.15 -5.88 -6.27
N TYR A 13 11.16 -6.68 -5.94
CA TYR A 13 12.36 -6.22 -5.24
C TYR A 13 13.22 -5.27 -6.07
N ASN A 14 13.25 -5.42 -7.40
CA ASN A 14 14.04 -4.54 -8.27
C ASN A 14 13.53 -3.10 -8.21
N LEU A 15 12.21 -2.91 -8.24
CA LEU A 15 11.60 -1.59 -8.08
C LEU A 15 11.83 -1.02 -6.67
N PHE A 16 11.73 -1.86 -5.64
CA PHE A 16 12.08 -1.44 -4.29
C PHE A 16 13.51 -0.92 -4.18
N LYS A 17 14.48 -1.62 -4.79
CA LYS A 17 15.88 -1.16 -4.84
C LYS A 17 16.06 0.13 -5.63
N GLN A 18 15.32 0.31 -6.71
CA GLN A 18 15.34 1.58 -7.45
C GLN A 18 14.82 2.74 -6.58
N ILE A 19 13.74 2.53 -5.81
CA ILE A 19 13.24 3.53 -4.84
C ILE A 19 14.32 3.86 -3.82
N GLN A 20 14.91 2.85 -3.16
CA GLN A 20 15.96 3.07 -2.16
C GLN A 20 17.16 3.85 -2.71
N ASN A 21 17.58 3.54 -3.94
CA ASN A 21 18.68 4.21 -4.62
C ASN A 21 18.32 5.64 -5.07
N TYR A 22 17.05 5.90 -5.34
CA TYR A 22 16.56 7.23 -5.73
C TYR A 22 16.54 8.19 -4.54
N LEU A 23 16.27 7.70 -3.33
CA LEU A 23 16.24 8.50 -2.11
C LEU A 23 17.64 8.97 -1.72
N GLY A 24 17.83 10.28 -1.64
CA GLY A 24 19.01 10.87 -1.01
C GLY A 24 19.03 10.64 0.52
N ASP A 25 20.17 10.92 1.15
CA ASP A 25 20.37 10.68 2.59
C ASP A 25 19.35 11.41 3.48
N ASN A 26 18.91 12.58 3.05
CA ASN A 26 17.96 13.42 3.79
C ASN A 26 16.51 13.27 3.31
N ASP A 27 16.26 12.50 2.26
CA ASP A 27 14.92 12.31 1.74
C ASP A 27 14.15 11.27 2.56
N ARG A 28 12.84 11.28 2.43
CA ARG A 28 11.91 10.34 3.08
C ARG A 28 11.00 9.71 2.04
N ALA A 29 10.52 8.53 2.33
CA ALA A 29 9.45 7.92 1.58
C ALA A 29 8.33 7.46 2.52
N ILE A 30 7.10 7.43 2.02
CA ILE A 30 5.94 6.85 2.68
C ILE A 30 5.46 5.71 1.79
N CYS A 31 5.58 4.48 2.27
CA CYS A 31 5.01 3.30 1.64
C CYS A 31 3.58 3.13 2.14
N LEU A 32 2.60 3.11 1.25
CA LEU A 32 1.19 2.98 1.62
C LEU A 32 0.77 1.53 1.89
N GLY A 33 1.66 0.55 1.73
CA GLY A 33 1.38 -0.87 1.95
C GLY A 33 1.51 -1.72 0.69
N ASP A 34 1.12 -2.99 0.85
CA ASP A 34 1.12 -4.03 -0.19
C ASP A 34 2.51 -4.29 -0.80
N ASN A 35 3.51 -4.44 0.08
CA ASN A 35 4.86 -4.85 -0.30
C ASN A 35 4.98 -6.35 -0.56
N CYS A 36 4.04 -7.16 -0.07
CA CYS A 36 4.06 -8.61 -0.20
C CYS A 36 2.99 -9.13 -1.18
N ASP A 37 3.00 -10.45 -1.36
CA ASP A 37 2.11 -11.23 -2.23
C ASP A 37 2.33 -10.98 -3.74
N ARG A 38 1.81 -11.88 -4.57
CA ARG A 38 1.89 -11.89 -6.04
C ARG A 38 3.30 -12.07 -6.60
N GLY A 39 4.28 -11.31 -6.12
CA GLY A 39 5.70 -11.45 -6.49
C GLY A 39 6.53 -12.22 -5.47
N PRO A 40 7.75 -12.64 -5.83
CA PRO A 40 8.53 -13.60 -5.02
C PRO A 40 9.20 -12.99 -3.78
N ASP A 41 9.53 -11.70 -3.80
CA ASP A 41 10.45 -11.11 -2.82
C ASP A 41 9.76 -10.29 -1.72
N GLY A 42 8.45 -10.50 -1.48
CA GLY A 42 7.67 -9.71 -0.52
C GLY A 42 8.28 -9.69 0.88
N ILE A 43 8.71 -10.83 1.41
CA ILE A 43 9.34 -10.92 2.74
C ILE A 43 10.66 -10.13 2.79
N LYS A 44 11.45 -10.16 1.73
CA LYS A 44 12.69 -9.41 1.62
C LYS A 44 12.45 -7.90 1.59
N ILE A 45 11.44 -7.44 0.85
CA ILE A 45 11.04 -6.03 0.81
C ILE A 45 10.59 -5.58 2.20
N ILE A 46 9.72 -6.35 2.88
CA ILE A 46 9.27 -6.05 4.24
C ILE A 46 10.46 -5.91 5.20
N GLN A 47 11.40 -6.86 5.17
CA GLN A 47 12.58 -6.84 6.05
C GLN A 47 13.44 -5.58 5.83
N GLU A 48 13.66 -5.17 4.59
CA GLU A 48 14.46 -3.99 4.26
C GLU A 48 13.69 -2.69 4.53
N THR A 49 12.38 -2.65 4.23
CA THR A 49 11.53 -1.48 4.56
C THR A 49 11.53 -1.19 6.06
N LEU A 50 11.40 -2.22 6.90
CA LEU A 50 11.42 -2.08 8.35
C LEU A 50 12.78 -1.64 8.92
N LYS A 51 13.88 -1.82 8.17
CA LYS A 51 15.23 -1.40 8.54
C LYS A 51 15.61 -0.02 8.03
N ASP A 52 14.99 0.45 6.95
CA ASP A 52 15.31 1.74 6.35
C ASP A 52 14.58 2.88 7.07
N ASN A 53 15.30 3.61 7.90
CA ASN A 53 14.75 4.71 8.70
C ASN A 53 14.27 5.92 7.88
N ARG A 54 14.51 5.91 6.56
CA ARG A 54 13.96 6.91 5.63
C ARG A 54 12.53 6.59 5.22
N ILE A 55 12.04 5.36 5.47
CA ILE A 55 10.74 4.90 4.99
C ILE A 55 9.75 4.81 6.15
N ILE A 56 8.64 5.53 6.04
CA ILE A 56 7.43 5.34 6.87
C ILE A 56 6.60 4.28 6.19
N TYR A 57 6.33 3.17 6.88
CA TYR A 57 5.58 2.05 6.34
C TYR A 57 4.17 2.03 6.92
N LEU A 58 3.15 2.12 6.06
CA LEU A 58 1.74 1.95 6.41
C LEU A 58 1.30 0.52 6.10
N GLN A 59 0.30 0.04 6.82
CA GLN A 59 -0.29 -1.27 6.59
C GLN A 59 -1.20 -1.24 5.35
N GLY A 60 -0.96 -2.16 4.41
CA GLY A 60 -1.89 -2.51 3.35
C GLY A 60 -2.74 -3.72 3.73
N ASN A 61 -3.71 -4.06 2.89
CA ASN A 61 -4.55 -5.24 3.15
C ASN A 61 -3.77 -6.56 3.00
N HIS A 62 -2.74 -6.62 2.16
CA HIS A 62 -1.90 -7.81 2.03
C HIS A 62 -1.03 -8.06 3.26
N GLU A 63 -0.51 -7.03 3.92
CA GLU A 63 0.14 -7.18 5.23
C GLU A 63 -0.85 -7.71 6.29
N ALA A 64 -2.08 -7.18 6.30
CA ALA A 64 -3.12 -7.64 7.23
C ALA A 64 -3.55 -9.10 6.97
N ILE A 65 -3.70 -9.50 5.70
CA ILE A 65 -3.95 -10.90 5.29
C ILE A 65 -2.82 -11.80 5.80
N LEU A 66 -1.56 -11.41 5.59
CA LEU A 66 -0.39 -12.20 6.02
C LEU A 66 -0.38 -12.40 7.54
N VAL A 67 -0.65 -11.33 8.31
CA VAL A 67 -0.75 -11.40 9.78
C VAL A 67 -1.86 -12.36 10.22
N ASP A 68 -3.07 -12.24 9.65
CA ASP A 68 -4.21 -13.11 9.96
C ASP A 68 -3.93 -14.57 9.58
N ALA A 69 -3.38 -14.82 8.40
CA ALA A 69 -3.02 -16.13 7.93
C ALA A 69 -2.00 -16.83 8.84
N VAL A 70 -0.97 -16.09 9.32
CA VAL A 70 -0.01 -16.63 10.27
C VAL A 70 -0.67 -16.95 11.60
N ARG A 71 -1.55 -16.10 12.12
CA ARG A 71 -2.29 -16.35 13.37
C ARG A 71 -3.15 -17.61 13.29
N LYS A 72 -3.91 -17.76 12.22
CA LYS A 72 -4.78 -18.91 11.99
C LYS A 72 -4.00 -20.22 11.75
N SER A 73 -2.87 -20.14 11.05
CA SER A 73 -2.06 -21.32 10.68
C SER A 73 -1.03 -21.73 11.74
N GLN A 74 -0.91 -21.02 12.87
CA GLN A 74 0.07 -21.35 13.90
C GLN A 74 -0.21 -22.69 14.57
N ASN A 75 0.80 -23.60 14.50
CA ASN A 75 0.82 -24.85 15.24
C ASN A 75 2.19 -25.01 15.90
N ASN A 76 2.24 -24.96 17.23
CA ASN A 76 3.50 -25.06 18.02
C ASN A 76 4.61 -24.11 17.53
N GLY A 77 4.23 -22.92 17.05
CA GLY A 77 5.14 -21.89 16.53
C GLY A 77 5.64 -22.11 15.10
N ASN A 78 5.08 -23.11 14.40
CA ASN A 78 5.26 -23.30 12.97
C ASN A 78 3.98 -22.91 12.22
N ILE A 79 4.12 -22.54 10.96
CA ILE A 79 3.00 -22.30 10.05
C ILE A 79 2.57 -23.64 9.49
N SER A 80 1.31 -24.00 9.64
CA SER A 80 0.74 -25.22 9.11
C SER A 80 -0.53 -24.94 8.32
N PHE A 81 -0.50 -25.10 7.02
CA PHE A 81 -1.66 -24.92 6.14
C PHE A 81 -2.84 -25.85 6.48
N ARG A 82 -2.60 -26.94 7.20
CA ARG A 82 -3.66 -27.86 7.68
C ARG A 82 -4.57 -27.25 8.74
N MET A 83 -4.17 -26.13 9.32
CA MET A 83 -4.97 -25.39 10.31
C MET A 83 -5.96 -24.42 9.67
N LEU A 84 -5.82 -24.16 8.37
CA LEU A 84 -6.66 -23.26 7.58
C LEU A 84 -7.82 -24.04 6.98
N ASP A 85 -9.00 -23.45 6.97
CA ASP A 85 -10.14 -24.00 6.25
C ASP A 85 -10.07 -23.71 4.74
N GLU A 86 -11.05 -24.21 3.97
CA GLU A 86 -11.06 -24.07 2.52
C GLU A 86 -11.23 -22.59 2.09
N ALA A 87 -12.05 -21.82 2.81
CA ALA A 87 -12.28 -20.40 2.51
C ALA A 87 -11.02 -19.57 2.75
N ASP A 88 -10.31 -19.82 3.87
CA ASP A 88 -9.01 -19.21 4.13
C ASP A 88 -8.01 -19.55 3.02
N MET A 89 -7.93 -20.83 2.64
CA MET A 89 -7.00 -21.26 1.59
C MET A 89 -7.31 -20.63 0.23
N ASP A 90 -8.58 -20.48 -0.14
CA ASP A 90 -8.98 -19.85 -1.38
C ASP A 90 -8.66 -18.35 -1.38
N MET A 91 -8.88 -17.66 -0.26
CA MET A 91 -8.49 -16.27 -0.09
C MET A 91 -6.97 -16.10 -0.25
N LEU A 92 -6.16 -16.96 0.36
CA LEU A 92 -4.70 -16.88 0.26
C LEU A 92 -4.20 -17.18 -1.16
N ARG A 93 -4.82 -18.13 -1.88
CA ARG A 93 -4.51 -18.41 -3.29
C ARG A 93 -4.83 -17.20 -4.17
N TYR A 94 -6.03 -16.65 -4.03
CA TYR A 94 -6.48 -15.49 -4.81
C TYR A 94 -5.56 -14.29 -4.66
N ASN A 95 -5.08 -14.02 -3.45
CA ASN A 95 -4.20 -12.89 -3.15
C ASN A 95 -2.71 -13.16 -3.42
N GLY A 96 -2.31 -14.41 -3.67
CA GLY A 96 -0.89 -14.79 -3.85
C GLY A 96 -0.13 -14.95 -2.54
N THR A 97 -0.82 -14.97 -1.39
CA THR A 97 -0.21 -15.02 -0.04
C THR A 97 0.46 -16.35 0.28
N ILE A 98 0.08 -17.43 -0.40
CA ILE A 98 0.69 -18.77 -0.20
C ILE A 98 2.20 -18.70 -0.38
N GLN A 99 2.69 -18.06 -1.44
CA GLN A 99 4.11 -17.93 -1.72
C GLN A 99 4.82 -17.09 -0.65
N THR A 100 4.19 -16.03 -0.18
CA THR A 100 4.70 -15.19 0.91
C THR A 100 4.83 -15.97 2.21
N LEU A 101 3.83 -16.79 2.56
CA LEU A 101 3.88 -17.67 3.73
C LEU A 101 4.99 -18.73 3.63
N GLN A 102 5.20 -19.32 2.44
CA GLN A 102 6.30 -20.23 2.19
C GLN A 102 7.67 -19.56 2.39
N SER A 103 7.84 -18.36 1.86
CA SER A 103 9.06 -17.58 2.05
C SER A 103 9.27 -17.21 3.52
N LEU A 104 8.20 -16.83 4.22
CA LEU A 104 8.24 -16.55 5.66
C LEU A 104 8.65 -17.79 6.47
N GLN A 105 8.23 -19.00 6.10
CA GLN A 105 8.60 -20.24 6.78
C GLN A 105 10.10 -20.54 6.74
N LEU A 106 10.82 -20.05 5.72
CA LEU A 106 12.27 -20.24 5.60
C LEU A 106 13.05 -19.44 6.64
N LEU A 107 12.44 -18.42 7.24
CA LEU A 107 13.10 -17.60 8.27
C LEU A 107 13.14 -18.33 9.63
N PRO A 108 14.16 -18.02 10.46
CA PRO A 108 14.18 -18.48 11.85
C PRO A 108 12.90 -18.06 12.62
N ARG A 109 12.40 -18.93 13.50
CA ARG A 109 11.16 -18.70 14.25
C ARG A 109 11.10 -17.33 14.95
N LYS A 110 12.22 -16.90 15.55
CA LYS A 110 12.33 -15.61 16.25
C LYS A 110 12.14 -14.43 15.29
N GLU A 111 12.71 -14.53 14.10
CA GLU A 111 12.61 -13.49 13.06
C GLU A 111 11.18 -13.43 12.48
N ARG A 112 10.58 -14.59 12.18
CA ARG A 112 9.17 -14.66 11.77
C ARG A 112 8.24 -13.94 12.75
N LYS A 113 8.39 -14.29 14.05
CA LYS A 113 7.59 -13.68 15.11
C LYS A 113 7.77 -12.17 15.12
N TYR A 114 9.01 -11.71 15.07
CA TYR A 114 9.32 -10.28 15.02
C TYR A 114 8.65 -9.58 13.84
N LEU A 115 8.79 -10.12 12.61
CA LEU A 115 8.20 -9.52 11.41
C LEU A 115 6.67 -9.41 11.54
N ILE A 116 6.00 -10.46 11.96
CA ILE A 116 4.54 -10.46 12.11
C ILE A 116 4.09 -9.46 13.19
N GLU A 117 4.82 -9.35 14.30
CA GLU A 117 4.54 -8.34 15.33
C GLU A 117 4.75 -6.91 14.83
N GLN A 118 5.74 -6.67 13.95
CA GLN A 118 5.93 -5.36 13.33
C GLN A 118 4.78 -5.05 12.36
N LEU A 119 4.43 -5.98 11.46
CA LEU A 119 3.35 -5.78 10.49
C LEU A 119 2.00 -5.52 11.17
N ASP A 120 1.72 -6.21 12.27
CA ASP A 120 0.48 -6.02 13.05
C ASP A 120 0.37 -4.64 13.71
N ARG A 121 1.49 -3.97 13.94
CA ARG A 121 1.57 -2.65 14.57
C ARG A 121 1.71 -1.50 13.59
N LEU A 122 1.78 -1.79 12.29
CA LEU A 122 1.90 -0.73 11.29
C LEU A 122 0.72 0.24 11.38
N PRO A 123 0.95 1.55 11.27
CA PRO A 123 -0.11 2.52 11.18
C PRO A 123 -0.90 2.31 9.88
N VAL A 124 -2.22 2.53 9.91
CA VAL A 124 -3.10 2.40 8.73
C VAL A 124 -3.29 3.71 7.97
N TYR A 125 -2.83 4.83 8.52
CA TYR A 125 -2.80 6.13 7.86
C TYR A 125 -1.73 7.04 8.45
N THR A 126 -1.41 8.09 7.72
CA THR A 126 -0.67 9.24 8.22
C THR A 126 -1.18 10.53 7.60
N ILE A 127 -0.91 11.66 8.25
CA ILE A 127 -1.22 12.99 7.74
C ILE A 127 0.08 13.78 7.70
N THR A 128 0.32 14.47 6.62
CA THR A 128 1.52 15.28 6.43
C THR A 128 1.19 16.55 5.65
N THR A 129 2.19 17.38 5.44
CA THR A 129 2.08 18.59 4.62
C THR A 129 2.68 18.30 3.24
N GLY A 130 1.98 18.72 2.20
CA GLY A 130 2.42 18.63 0.80
C GLY A 130 2.76 19.99 0.22
N LYS A 131 2.67 20.07 -1.12
CA LYS A 131 2.92 21.26 -1.92
C LYS A 131 2.14 22.48 -1.37
N ASP A 132 2.78 23.64 -1.33
CA ASP A 132 2.19 24.92 -0.91
C ASP A 132 1.53 24.89 0.49
N GLY A 133 1.94 23.93 1.35
CA GLY A 133 1.43 23.80 2.70
C GLY A 133 0.09 23.08 2.82
N CYS A 134 -0.41 22.46 1.74
CA CYS A 134 -1.65 21.69 1.77
C CYS A 134 -1.58 20.51 2.75
N VAL A 135 -2.73 20.09 3.26
CA VAL A 135 -2.85 18.89 4.08
C VAL A 135 -2.98 17.66 3.17
N VAL A 136 -2.17 16.64 3.43
CA VAL A 136 -2.22 15.37 2.69
C VAL A 136 -2.55 14.24 3.65
N PHE A 137 -3.68 13.58 3.41
CA PHE A 137 -4.08 12.36 4.08
C PHE A 137 -3.63 11.15 3.25
N LEU A 138 -2.94 10.21 3.87
CA LEU A 138 -2.34 9.05 3.24
C LEU A 138 -2.82 7.77 3.93
N SER A 139 -3.39 6.85 3.19
CA SER A 139 -3.72 5.49 3.64
C SER A 139 -3.74 4.54 2.46
N HIS A 140 -3.64 3.24 2.71
CA HIS A 140 -3.56 2.26 1.62
C HIS A 140 -4.77 2.31 0.69
N ALA A 141 -5.99 2.17 1.20
CA ALA A 141 -7.19 2.17 0.36
C ALA A 141 -7.87 3.54 0.21
N GLY A 142 -7.35 4.58 0.89
CA GLY A 142 -8.00 5.89 0.92
C GLY A 142 -9.26 5.92 1.80
N CYS A 143 -9.85 7.09 1.91
CA CYS A 143 -11.15 7.28 2.56
C CYS A 143 -11.72 8.66 2.23
N ASN A 144 -12.90 8.98 2.79
CA ASN A 144 -13.30 10.37 3.01
C ASN A 144 -12.75 10.82 4.37
N PRO A 145 -11.77 11.75 4.43
CA PRO A 145 -11.15 12.16 5.68
C PRO A 145 -12.11 12.74 6.71
N MET A 146 -13.24 13.31 6.25
CA MET A 146 -14.27 13.84 7.14
C MET A 146 -14.96 12.76 7.98
N GLN A 147 -14.83 11.48 7.59
CA GLN A 147 -15.34 10.32 8.31
C GLN A 147 -14.30 9.72 9.27
N LEU A 148 -13.06 10.22 9.30
CA LEU A 148 -11.98 9.63 10.08
C LEU A 148 -12.33 9.53 11.58
N HIS A 149 -12.95 10.57 12.15
CA HIS A 149 -13.37 10.55 13.55
C HIS A 149 -14.41 9.45 13.82
N GLU A 150 -15.35 9.24 12.89
CA GLU A 150 -16.36 8.17 12.98
C GLU A 150 -15.72 6.79 12.87
N LEU A 151 -14.79 6.58 11.93
CA LEU A 151 -14.04 5.35 11.77
C LEU A 151 -13.25 5.00 13.05
N TYR A 152 -12.62 5.99 13.65
CA TYR A 152 -11.88 5.82 14.91
C TYR A 152 -12.82 5.43 16.06
N ARG A 153 -13.91 6.19 16.26
CA ARG A 153 -14.90 5.95 17.31
C ARG A 153 -15.53 4.57 17.19
N ASN A 154 -15.84 4.12 15.97
CA ASN A 154 -16.47 2.84 15.69
C ASN A 154 -15.47 1.67 15.59
N LYS A 155 -14.17 1.91 15.81
CA LYS A 155 -13.09 0.92 15.67
C LYS A 155 -13.06 0.24 14.29
N THR A 156 -13.37 0.97 13.23
CA THR A 156 -13.44 0.48 11.85
C THR A 156 -12.30 1.04 10.97
N LEU A 157 -11.14 1.34 11.58
CA LEU A 157 -9.97 1.84 10.86
C LEU A 157 -9.46 0.85 9.77
N SER A 158 -9.79 -0.44 9.88
CA SER A 158 -9.53 -1.42 8.83
C SER A 158 -10.12 -1.03 7.47
N LYS A 159 -11.15 -0.18 7.42
CA LYS A 159 -11.65 0.38 6.16
C LYS A 159 -10.60 1.16 5.39
N LEU A 160 -9.62 1.75 6.07
CA LEU A 160 -8.53 2.50 5.44
C LEU A 160 -7.58 1.63 4.61
N ILE A 161 -7.68 0.31 4.75
CA ILE A 161 -6.89 -0.66 3.98
C ILE A 161 -7.73 -1.56 3.06
N TRP A 162 -9.09 -1.40 3.06
CA TRP A 162 -9.99 -2.27 2.29
C TRP A 162 -11.05 -1.54 1.47
N ASP A 163 -11.48 -0.34 1.87
CA ASP A 163 -12.70 0.27 1.34
C ASP A 163 -12.48 0.89 -0.06
N ARG A 164 -13.38 0.58 -0.96
CA ARG A 164 -13.48 1.18 -2.30
C ARG A 164 -14.70 2.10 -2.45
N LYS A 165 -15.57 2.19 -1.42
CA LYS A 165 -16.83 2.96 -1.49
C LYS A 165 -16.60 4.46 -1.57
N HIS A 166 -15.48 4.95 -1.01
CA HIS A 166 -15.13 6.37 -1.08
C HIS A 166 -14.82 6.84 -2.51
N ILE A 167 -14.46 5.91 -3.43
CA ILE A 167 -14.13 6.22 -4.83
C ILE A 167 -15.38 6.67 -5.58
N ALA A 168 -16.52 6.02 -5.34
CA ALA A 168 -17.79 6.36 -5.97
C ALA A 168 -18.38 7.69 -5.50
N LYS A 169 -17.90 8.22 -4.38
CA LYS A 169 -18.35 9.50 -3.82
C LYS A 169 -17.51 10.62 -4.41
N GLU A 170 -18.07 11.33 -5.37
CA GLU A 170 -17.37 12.31 -6.21
C GLU A 170 -16.87 13.53 -5.45
N LYS A 171 -17.43 13.86 -4.28
CA LYS A 171 -17.03 15.04 -3.52
C LYS A 171 -16.87 14.75 -2.04
N PHE A 172 -15.80 15.28 -1.46
CA PHE A 172 -15.76 15.55 -0.04
C PHE A 172 -15.55 17.05 0.16
N ASN A 173 -16.42 17.67 0.95
CA ASN A 173 -16.27 19.08 1.29
C ASN A 173 -15.29 19.15 2.47
N TYR A 174 -14.17 19.82 2.26
CA TYR A 174 -13.25 20.20 3.32
C TYR A 174 -13.49 21.66 3.68
N ASN A 175 -13.92 21.92 4.92
CA ASN A 175 -14.22 23.28 5.40
C ASN A 175 -13.07 23.84 6.25
N GLY A 176 -11.85 23.31 6.10
CA GLY A 176 -10.64 23.81 6.78
C GLY A 176 -9.96 24.94 6.01
N ASP A 177 -9.02 25.60 6.67
CA ASP A 177 -8.14 26.55 6.00
C ASP A 177 -7.13 25.76 5.12
N GLY A 178 -7.14 26.00 3.81
CA GLY A 178 -6.26 25.36 2.84
C GLY A 178 -6.88 24.20 2.07
N GLU A 179 -6.05 23.52 1.29
CA GLU A 179 -6.45 22.37 0.48
C GLU A 179 -6.14 21.05 1.19
N LEU A 180 -7.04 20.08 1.03
CA LEU A 180 -6.86 18.72 1.52
C LEU A 180 -6.80 17.74 0.35
N TYR A 181 -5.76 16.91 0.32
CA TYR A 181 -5.59 15.84 -0.65
C TYR A 181 -5.65 14.48 0.03
N VAL A 182 -6.17 13.48 -0.69
CA VAL A 182 -6.14 12.07 -0.29
C VAL A 182 -5.30 11.30 -1.29
N ILE A 183 -4.22 10.69 -0.84
CA ILE A 183 -3.37 9.85 -1.68
C ILE A 183 -3.50 8.40 -1.21
N HIS A 184 -3.72 7.48 -2.15
CA HIS A 184 -3.94 6.07 -1.87
C HIS A 184 -3.44 5.15 -3.00
N GLY A 185 -3.54 3.85 -2.79
CA GLY A 185 -3.34 2.76 -3.74
C GLY A 185 -4.49 1.76 -3.70
N HIS A 186 -4.19 0.46 -3.58
CA HIS A 186 -5.14 -0.63 -3.35
C HIS A 186 -6.06 -0.96 -4.52
N THR A 187 -6.56 0.03 -5.22
CA THR A 187 -7.49 -0.17 -6.33
C THR A 187 -6.78 0.17 -7.62
N PRO A 188 -6.35 -0.84 -8.41
CA PRO A 188 -5.60 -0.56 -9.63
C PRO A 188 -6.31 0.46 -10.50
N VAL A 189 -5.58 1.48 -10.97
CA VAL A 189 -6.12 2.56 -11.82
C VAL A 189 -6.90 2.01 -13.03
N GLN A 190 -6.51 0.83 -13.55
CA GLN A 190 -7.20 0.14 -14.65
C GLN A 190 -8.65 -0.24 -14.30
N THR A 191 -8.95 -0.41 -13.01
CA THR A 191 -10.28 -0.78 -12.51
C THR A 191 -11.05 0.39 -11.91
N LEU A 192 -10.39 1.51 -11.64
CA LEU A 192 -10.96 2.68 -10.96
C LEU A 192 -12.21 3.22 -11.68
N ARG A 193 -12.23 3.14 -13.03
CA ARG A 193 -13.36 3.54 -13.88
C ARG A 193 -14.68 2.82 -13.56
N PHE A 194 -14.62 1.65 -12.91
CA PHE A 194 -15.82 0.90 -12.52
C PHE A 194 -16.48 1.49 -11.26
N TYR A 195 -15.74 2.31 -10.51
CA TYR A 195 -16.19 2.94 -9.29
C TYR A 195 -16.59 4.40 -9.46
N THR A 196 -16.07 5.10 -10.49
CA THR A 196 -16.40 6.50 -10.77
C THR A 196 -16.57 6.77 -12.26
N LYS A 197 -17.56 7.64 -12.60
CA LYS A 197 -17.83 8.06 -13.97
C LYS A 197 -16.90 9.17 -14.47
N GLU A 198 -16.17 9.80 -13.55
CA GLU A 198 -15.25 10.90 -13.84
C GLU A 198 -14.11 10.45 -14.76
N LEU A 199 -13.72 9.17 -14.67
CA LEU A 199 -12.58 8.60 -15.37
C LEU A 199 -12.97 7.90 -16.66
N LYS A 200 -13.40 8.64 -17.68
CA LYS A 200 -13.73 8.05 -18.99
C LYS A 200 -12.54 7.91 -19.93
N ASN A 201 -11.56 8.81 -19.83
CA ASN A 201 -10.39 8.89 -20.71
C ASN A 201 -9.14 9.14 -19.84
N TYR A 202 -8.50 8.10 -19.36
CA TYR A 202 -7.24 8.18 -18.61
C TYR A 202 -6.22 7.18 -19.17
N ASN A 203 -4.95 7.47 -18.96
CA ASN A 203 -3.88 6.54 -19.29
C ASN A 203 -3.86 5.42 -18.23
N LYS A 204 -3.95 4.18 -18.66
CA LYS A 204 -4.01 3.00 -17.77
C LYS A 204 -2.70 2.69 -17.05
N ASP A 205 -1.60 3.27 -17.49
CA ASP A 205 -0.26 3.03 -16.97
C ASP A 205 0.29 4.22 -16.16
N GLU A 206 -0.58 5.13 -15.77
CA GLU A 206 -0.25 6.33 -15.01
C GLU A 206 -1.15 6.48 -13.79
N ILE A 207 -0.68 7.25 -12.81
CA ILE A 207 -1.49 7.63 -11.65
C ILE A 207 -2.72 8.41 -12.08
N VAL A 208 -3.75 8.38 -11.26
CA VAL A 208 -5.03 9.01 -11.58
C VAL A 208 -5.41 10.05 -10.54
N TYR A 209 -5.73 11.23 -11.03
CA TYR A 209 -6.34 12.31 -10.26
C TYR A 209 -7.85 12.29 -10.48
N TYR A 210 -8.62 12.34 -9.41
CA TYR A 210 -10.08 12.37 -9.48
C TYR A 210 -10.67 13.20 -8.32
N CYS A 211 -11.98 13.37 -8.28
CA CYS A 211 -12.62 14.23 -7.29
C CYS A 211 -12.09 15.67 -7.35
N GLU A 212 -12.15 16.27 -8.56
CA GLU A 212 -11.63 17.61 -8.85
C GLU A 212 -10.10 17.75 -8.56
N GLY A 213 -9.35 16.63 -8.64
CA GLY A 213 -7.91 16.58 -8.40
C GLY A 213 -7.50 16.34 -6.94
N HIS A 214 -8.45 16.29 -6.00
CA HIS A 214 -8.15 16.16 -4.57
C HIS A 214 -7.93 14.72 -4.11
N LYS A 215 -8.24 13.72 -4.93
CA LYS A 215 -7.89 12.32 -4.69
C LYS A 215 -6.91 11.83 -5.75
N ILE A 216 -5.89 11.14 -5.31
CA ILE A 216 -4.79 10.66 -6.16
C ILE A 216 -4.60 9.17 -5.89
N ASP A 217 -4.81 8.35 -6.93
CA ASP A 217 -4.54 6.93 -6.88
C ASP A 217 -3.19 6.62 -7.52
N LEU A 218 -2.29 6.00 -6.75
CA LEU A 218 -0.94 5.65 -7.17
C LEU A 218 -0.80 4.18 -7.58
N ASP A 219 -1.83 3.33 -7.42
CA ASP A 219 -1.75 1.90 -7.77
C ASP A 219 -1.88 1.69 -9.29
N ILE A 220 -0.76 1.71 -9.98
CA ILE A 220 -0.68 1.42 -11.41
C ILE A 220 -0.56 -0.07 -11.73
N CYS A 221 -0.89 -0.95 -10.77
CA CYS A 221 -0.81 -2.41 -10.91
C CYS A 221 0.60 -2.92 -11.21
N THR A 222 1.54 -2.71 -10.28
CA THR A 222 2.95 -3.11 -10.42
C THR A 222 3.15 -4.55 -10.93
N PRO A 223 2.36 -5.56 -10.50
CA PRO A 223 2.52 -6.93 -11.02
C PRO A 223 2.30 -7.08 -12.52
N GLU A 224 1.46 -6.23 -13.11
CA GLU A 224 1.14 -6.28 -14.56
C GLU A 224 1.97 -5.29 -15.37
N THR A 225 2.21 -4.10 -14.83
CA THR A 225 2.89 -3.02 -15.54
C THR A 225 4.41 -3.05 -15.41
N ASN A 226 4.95 -3.78 -14.43
CA ASN A 226 6.35 -3.71 -14.01
C ASN A 226 6.84 -2.28 -13.72
N LYS A 227 5.94 -1.43 -13.26
CA LYS A 227 6.20 -0.03 -12.92
C LYS A 227 5.74 0.28 -11.51
N VAL A 228 6.33 1.29 -10.91
CA VAL A 228 5.83 1.93 -9.69
C VAL A 228 5.86 3.45 -9.85
N ALA A 229 4.85 4.12 -9.33
CA ALA A 229 4.81 5.57 -9.23
C ALA A 229 5.52 6.00 -7.93
N LEU A 230 6.48 6.90 -8.06
CA LEU A 230 7.13 7.59 -6.95
C LEU A 230 6.67 9.05 -6.97
N PHE A 231 5.76 9.42 -6.07
CA PHE A 231 5.09 10.71 -6.05
C PHE A 231 5.77 11.67 -5.07
N ASP A 232 6.23 12.84 -5.56
CA ASP A 232 6.88 13.87 -4.73
C ASP A 232 5.83 14.79 -4.09
N LEU A 233 5.68 14.73 -2.76
CA LEU A 233 4.73 15.56 -2.03
C LEU A 233 5.04 17.07 -2.07
N SER A 234 6.28 17.46 -2.37
CA SER A 234 6.68 18.86 -2.39
C SER A 234 6.34 19.57 -3.70
N THR A 235 6.22 18.83 -4.80
CA THR A 235 5.94 19.37 -6.15
C THR A 235 4.66 18.83 -6.76
N PHE A 236 4.15 17.70 -6.27
CA PHE A 236 3.08 16.88 -6.87
C PHE A 236 3.46 16.33 -8.24
N GLU A 237 4.75 16.20 -8.50
CA GLU A 237 5.27 15.49 -9.68
C GLU A 237 5.38 13.99 -9.39
N VAL A 238 5.28 13.21 -10.45
CA VAL A 238 5.45 11.76 -10.40
C VAL A 238 6.64 11.31 -11.22
N ILE A 239 7.38 10.36 -10.68
CA ILE A 239 8.46 9.66 -11.36
C ILE A 239 8.03 8.19 -11.49
N TYR A 240 8.10 7.66 -12.70
CA TYR A 240 7.82 6.25 -12.94
C TYR A 240 9.14 5.47 -12.99
N LEU A 241 9.31 4.54 -12.04
CA LEU A 241 10.40 3.57 -12.05
C LEU A 241 9.92 2.30 -12.75
N ILE A 242 10.78 1.70 -13.59
CA ILE A 242 10.42 0.57 -14.45
C ILE A 242 11.39 -0.59 -14.17
N ASP A 243 10.83 -1.79 -14.04
CA ASP A 243 11.61 -3.02 -13.94
C ASP A 243 11.75 -3.67 -15.33
N ASP A 244 12.81 -3.32 -16.02
CA ASP A 244 13.08 -3.82 -17.37
C ASP A 244 13.54 -5.29 -17.39
N THR A 245 13.84 -5.90 -16.24
CA THR A 245 14.31 -7.30 -16.18
C THR A 245 13.24 -8.32 -16.53
N LYS A 246 11.97 -7.92 -16.53
CA LYS A 246 10.81 -8.77 -16.86
C LYS A 246 10.26 -8.53 -18.26
N LEU A 247 10.89 -7.68 -19.05
CA LEU A 247 10.46 -7.36 -20.42
C LEU A 247 11.04 -8.31 -21.50
N ASN A 248 11.76 -9.38 -21.06
CA ASN A 248 12.35 -10.41 -21.95
C ASN A 248 11.68 -11.77 -21.77
#